data_1d0a732a47a476bce7bddd2963e86a24
#
_entry.id   1d0a732a47a476bce7bddd2963e86a24
#
_cell.length_a   1.000
_cell.length_b   1.000
_cell.length_c   1.000
_cell.angle_alpha   90.00
_cell.angle_beta   90.00
_cell.angle_gamma   90.00
#
_symmetry.space_group_name_H-M   'P 1'
#
loop_
_entity.id
_entity.type
_entity.pdbx_description
1 polymer ?
#
loop_
_entity_poly.entity_id
_entity_poly.type
_entity_poly.pdbx_seq_one_letter_code
_entity_poly.pdbx_strand_id
1 'polypeptide(L)'
;FTGDAGSGESNARRYMIENDLVEAIIAVPENMFYNTGIGTFIWVLSNKKEERRKGKIQLIDATAMKSALRKNMGKKNCEFTEEIRKEIVRMFLAMEESEVSIILNNEDFGYWNVTVERPLRLRVYPDRAIPADTFKKSDEYDSVIVAIEKAAKTAPLDDWTAFAKATKLKAAALKKVRPFITEKDPTAQPIEGEPDVDLRDTENIPFTYEGGIDAFIKNEVLTYAPDAWVDEKKTQIGYEISFTKYFYKPVELRPMDEILKSLNDLEQEADGLLAGIMEGVQ
;
A
#
# COMPACT_ATOMS: atom_id res chain seq x y z
N PHE A 1 1.76 -0.83 -14.11
CA PHE A 1 2.31 -0.18 -12.92
C PHE A 1 1.72 -0.73 -11.63
N THR A 2 0.60 -1.44 -11.66
CA THR A 2 0.00 -2.14 -10.53
C THR A 2 0.62 -3.52 -10.33
N GLY A 3 0.30 -4.19 -9.24
CA GLY A 3 0.82 -5.51 -8.89
C GLY A 3 1.87 -5.43 -7.78
N ASP A 4 1.52 -6.04 -6.64
CA ASP A 4 2.34 -6.06 -5.43
C ASP A 4 3.56 -6.96 -5.58
N ALA A 5 4.46 -6.92 -4.61
CA ALA A 5 5.63 -7.79 -4.54
C ALA A 5 5.22 -9.27 -4.71
N GLY A 6 5.96 -10.01 -5.51
CA GLY A 6 5.67 -11.41 -5.84
C GLY A 6 4.65 -11.62 -6.97
N SER A 7 3.91 -10.59 -7.42
CA SER A 7 3.03 -10.69 -8.59
C SER A 7 3.81 -10.83 -9.89
N GLY A 8 3.14 -11.33 -10.94
CA GLY A 8 3.75 -11.45 -12.26
C GLY A 8 4.21 -10.11 -12.83
N GLU A 9 3.43 -9.06 -12.63
CA GLU A 9 3.73 -7.70 -13.07
C GLU A 9 4.94 -7.11 -12.34
N SER A 10 5.03 -7.29 -11.03
CA SER A 10 6.18 -6.85 -10.23
C SER A 10 7.45 -7.61 -10.63
N ASN A 11 7.34 -8.92 -10.86
CA ASN A 11 8.47 -9.74 -11.32
C ASN A 11 8.94 -9.37 -12.73
N ALA A 12 8.02 -8.99 -13.63
CA ALA A 12 8.38 -8.49 -14.95
C ALA A 12 9.14 -7.15 -14.87
N ARG A 13 8.67 -6.21 -14.03
CA ARG A 13 9.39 -4.94 -13.76
C ARG A 13 10.77 -5.21 -13.17
N ARG A 14 10.83 -6.08 -12.16
CA ARG A 14 12.07 -6.52 -11.53
C ARG A 14 13.06 -7.01 -12.58
N TYR A 15 12.66 -7.94 -13.44
CA TYR A 15 13.52 -8.49 -14.46
C TYR A 15 14.08 -7.39 -15.39
N MET A 16 13.21 -6.48 -15.86
CA MET A 16 13.64 -5.42 -16.77
C MET A 16 14.58 -4.41 -16.11
N ILE A 17 14.34 -4.07 -14.84
CA ILE A 17 15.13 -3.08 -14.11
C ILE A 17 16.47 -3.68 -13.64
N GLU A 18 16.46 -4.87 -13.02
CA GLU A 18 17.68 -5.52 -12.54
C GLU A 18 18.65 -5.89 -13.68
N ASN A 19 18.12 -6.20 -14.87
CA ASN A 19 18.94 -6.43 -16.07
C ASN A 19 19.26 -5.14 -16.83
N ASP A 20 18.96 -4.00 -16.28
CA ASP A 20 19.26 -2.68 -16.82
C ASP A 20 18.74 -2.45 -18.25
N LEU A 21 17.54 -2.96 -18.56
CA LEU A 21 16.92 -2.90 -19.88
C LEU A 21 16.10 -1.63 -20.12
N VAL A 22 15.65 -0.94 -19.05
CA VAL A 22 14.77 0.23 -19.16
C VAL A 22 15.62 1.50 -19.25
N GLU A 23 15.57 2.23 -20.37
CA GLU A 23 16.24 3.53 -20.51
C GLU A 23 15.37 4.68 -20.02
N ALA A 24 14.09 4.67 -20.42
CA ALA A 24 13.14 5.71 -20.01
C ALA A 24 11.69 5.19 -20.01
N ILE A 25 10.86 5.89 -19.26
CA ILE A 25 9.41 5.72 -19.27
C ILE A 25 8.79 7.10 -19.41
N ILE A 26 7.90 7.26 -20.40
CA ILE A 26 7.27 8.52 -20.73
C ILE A 26 5.78 8.38 -20.46
N ALA A 27 5.24 9.14 -19.51
CA ALA A 27 3.81 9.24 -19.28
C ALA A 27 3.18 10.11 -20.38
N VAL A 28 2.13 9.60 -21.04
CA VAL A 28 1.44 10.34 -22.09
C VAL A 28 0.05 10.80 -21.61
N PRO A 29 -0.51 11.87 -22.22
CA PRO A 29 -1.81 12.39 -21.83
C PRO A 29 -2.93 11.34 -21.88
N GLU A 30 -3.90 11.48 -21.00
CA GLU A 30 -5.18 10.77 -21.13
C GLU A 30 -5.88 11.16 -22.42
N ASN A 31 -6.74 10.27 -22.92
CA ASN A 31 -7.49 10.48 -24.15
C ASN A 31 -6.63 10.73 -25.42
N MET A 32 -5.39 10.24 -25.41
CA MET A 32 -4.52 10.29 -26.59
C MET A 32 -4.88 9.23 -27.63
N PHE A 33 -5.53 8.14 -27.24
CA PHE A 33 -5.88 7.02 -28.11
C PHE A 33 -7.39 6.89 -28.32
N TYR A 34 -7.82 6.33 -29.45
CA TYR A 34 -9.21 6.32 -29.90
C TYR A 34 -10.21 5.71 -28.92
N ASN A 35 -9.84 4.61 -28.27
CA ASN A 35 -10.77 3.83 -27.45
C ASN A 35 -10.41 3.78 -25.97
N THR A 36 -9.40 4.50 -25.54
CA THR A 36 -8.97 4.53 -24.14
C THR A 36 -8.90 5.94 -23.59
N GLY A 37 -9.47 6.13 -22.41
CA GLY A 37 -9.36 7.37 -21.64
C GLY A 37 -8.38 7.31 -20.47
N ILE A 38 -7.71 6.18 -20.29
CA ILE A 38 -6.74 5.99 -19.18
C ILE A 38 -5.36 6.54 -19.54
N GLY A 39 -4.60 6.88 -18.53
CA GLY A 39 -3.17 7.20 -18.67
C GLY A 39 -2.40 6.02 -19.25
N THR A 40 -1.52 6.30 -20.19
CA THR A 40 -0.68 5.30 -20.84
C THR A 40 0.79 5.72 -20.80
N PHE A 41 1.69 4.77 -21.07
CA PHE A 41 3.13 5.00 -20.95
C PHE A 41 3.86 4.43 -22.16
N ILE A 42 4.90 5.13 -22.59
CA ILE A 42 5.84 4.64 -23.59
C ILE A 42 7.08 4.16 -22.84
N TRP A 43 7.46 2.90 -23.05
CA TRP A 43 8.67 2.31 -22.50
C TRP A 43 9.77 2.29 -23.55
N VAL A 44 10.92 2.87 -23.22
CA VAL A 44 12.12 2.82 -24.03
C VAL A 44 13.05 1.76 -23.47
N LEU A 45 13.18 0.65 -24.17
CA LEU A 45 13.97 -0.51 -23.75
C LEU A 45 15.19 -0.68 -24.63
N SER A 46 16.32 -1.02 -24.02
CA SER A 46 17.58 -1.28 -24.72
C SER A 46 18.39 -2.34 -23.98
N ASN A 47 19.02 -3.23 -24.71
CA ASN A 47 20.03 -4.14 -24.18
C ASN A 47 21.47 -3.62 -24.39
N LYS A 48 21.61 -2.37 -24.87
CA LYS A 48 22.88 -1.69 -25.14
C LYS A 48 22.79 -0.23 -24.74
N LYS A 49 22.54 0.02 -23.44
CA LYS A 49 22.53 1.38 -22.91
C LYS A 49 23.88 2.06 -23.10
N GLU A 50 23.83 3.35 -23.42
CA GLU A 50 25.01 4.22 -23.36
C GLU A 50 25.56 4.24 -21.93
N GLU A 51 26.88 4.44 -21.79
CA GLU A 51 27.55 4.39 -20.47
C GLU A 51 26.93 5.34 -19.45
N ARG A 52 26.54 6.55 -19.89
CA ARG A 52 25.87 7.56 -19.03
C ARG A 52 24.48 7.14 -18.54
N ARG A 53 23.83 6.18 -19.20
CA ARG A 53 22.48 5.68 -18.88
C ARG A 53 22.48 4.38 -18.07
N LYS A 54 23.62 3.72 -17.95
CA LYS A 54 23.73 2.47 -17.19
C LYS A 54 23.33 2.67 -15.74
N GLY A 55 22.54 1.73 -15.24
CA GLY A 55 22.01 1.75 -13.88
C GLY A 55 21.00 2.86 -13.59
N LYS A 56 20.53 3.58 -14.63
CA LYS A 56 19.62 4.71 -14.50
C LYS A 56 18.39 4.55 -15.39
N ILE A 57 17.30 5.13 -14.95
CA ILE A 57 16.03 5.21 -15.70
C ILE A 57 15.55 6.66 -15.66
N GLN A 58 15.23 7.20 -16.84
CA GLN A 58 14.64 8.53 -16.95
C GLN A 58 13.10 8.42 -16.96
N LEU A 59 12.43 9.12 -16.06
CA LEU A 59 10.98 9.29 -16.10
C LEU A 59 10.66 10.65 -16.71
N ILE A 60 9.74 10.68 -17.70
CA ILE A 60 9.31 11.92 -18.35
C ILE A 60 7.79 12.02 -18.22
N ASP A 61 7.31 13.06 -17.57
CA ASP A 61 5.88 13.37 -17.48
C ASP A 61 5.45 14.29 -18.63
N ALA A 62 4.97 13.70 -19.71
CA ALA A 62 4.42 14.43 -20.85
C ALA A 62 2.88 14.60 -20.79
N THR A 63 2.25 14.32 -19.64
CA THR A 63 0.77 14.35 -19.51
C THR A 63 0.16 15.72 -19.78
N ALA A 64 0.86 16.79 -19.47
CA ALA A 64 0.48 18.16 -19.76
C ALA A 64 0.90 18.64 -21.16
N MET A 65 1.82 17.93 -21.82
CA MET A 65 2.39 18.30 -23.13
C MET A 65 1.47 17.83 -24.27
N LYS A 66 0.33 18.47 -24.45
CA LYS A 66 -0.68 18.07 -25.44
C LYS A 66 -1.26 19.24 -26.21
N SER A 67 -1.68 18.97 -27.44
CA SER A 67 -2.50 19.87 -28.25
C SER A 67 -3.90 19.29 -28.39
N ALA A 68 -4.92 20.11 -28.20
CA ALA A 68 -6.31 19.69 -28.36
C ALA A 68 -6.63 19.45 -29.85
N LEU A 69 -7.35 18.37 -30.15
CA LEU A 69 -7.87 18.14 -31.49
C LEU A 69 -9.04 19.10 -31.79
N ARG A 70 -9.10 19.59 -33.01
CA ARG A 70 -10.23 20.41 -33.49
C ARG A 70 -11.57 19.64 -33.42
N LYS A 71 -11.56 18.33 -33.60
CA LYS A 71 -12.68 17.42 -33.54
C LYS A 71 -12.26 16.11 -32.87
N ASN A 72 -13.01 15.72 -31.87
CA ASN A 72 -12.73 14.45 -31.15
C ASN A 72 -12.96 13.24 -32.09
N MET A 73 -12.12 12.22 -31.93
CA MET A 73 -12.18 10.95 -32.65
C MET A 73 -12.41 9.82 -31.64
N GLY A 74 -13.69 9.53 -31.36
CA GLY A 74 -14.04 8.67 -30.22
C GLY A 74 -13.64 9.34 -28.91
N LYS A 75 -12.91 8.64 -28.05
CA LYS A 75 -12.36 9.20 -26.80
C LYS A 75 -11.12 10.08 -27.03
N LYS A 76 -10.46 9.97 -28.18
CA LYS A 76 -9.29 10.77 -28.46
C LYS A 76 -9.65 12.23 -28.64
N ASN A 77 -9.10 13.12 -27.80
CA ASN A 77 -9.31 14.57 -27.84
C ASN A 77 -8.02 15.39 -27.92
N CYS A 78 -6.87 14.73 -27.87
CA CYS A 78 -5.56 15.39 -27.93
C CYS A 78 -4.54 14.59 -28.72
N GLU A 79 -3.43 15.24 -29.07
CA GLU A 79 -2.30 14.64 -29.76
C GLU A 79 -0.97 15.30 -29.39
N PHE A 80 0.14 14.63 -29.68
CA PHE A 80 1.46 15.24 -29.73
C PHE A 80 1.71 15.83 -31.11
N THR A 81 1.90 17.14 -31.16
CA THR A 81 2.37 17.83 -32.37
C THR A 81 3.82 17.44 -32.68
N GLU A 82 4.35 17.83 -33.83
CA GLU A 82 5.73 17.56 -34.16
C GLU A 82 6.70 18.26 -33.20
N GLU A 83 6.37 19.48 -32.77
CA GLU A 83 7.16 20.25 -31.80
C GLU A 83 7.23 19.54 -30.46
N ILE A 84 6.08 19.08 -29.94
CA ILE A 84 6.02 18.33 -28.67
C ILE A 84 6.84 17.04 -28.75
N ARG A 85 6.73 16.30 -29.86
CA ARG A 85 7.53 15.10 -30.08
C ARG A 85 9.03 15.39 -30.10
N LYS A 86 9.43 16.45 -30.78
CA LYS A 86 10.83 16.88 -30.82
C LYS A 86 11.35 17.26 -29.42
N GLU A 87 10.52 17.92 -28.63
CA GLU A 87 10.89 18.32 -27.28
C GLU A 87 11.04 17.12 -26.34
N ILE A 88 10.10 16.16 -26.39
CA ILE A 88 10.22 14.91 -25.60
C ILE A 88 11.49 14.14 -26.00
N VAL A 89 11.77 14.02 -27.30
CA VAL A 89 12.98 13.35 -27.79
C VAL A 89 14.24 14.12 -27.37
N ARG A 90 14.22 15.46 -27.41
CA ARG A 90 15.33 16.29 -26.93
C ARG A 90 15.63 16.02 -25.46
N MET A 91 14.62 16.07 -24.57
CA MET A 91 14.76 15.78 -23.15
C MET A 91 15.31 14.37 -22.91
N PHE A 92 14.80 13.38 -23.66
CA PHE A 92 15.29 12.00 -23.57
C PHE A 92 16.78 11.92 -23.99
N LEU A 93 17.14 12.45 -25.13
CA LEU A 93 18.51 12.37 -25.66
C LEU A 93 19.50 13.15 -24.78
N ALA A 94 19.11 14.30 -24.26
CA ALA A 94 19.96 15.11 -23.38
C ALA A 94 20.13 14.51 -21.98
N MET A 95 19.27 13.58 -21.55
CA MET A 95 19.15 13.17 -20.13
C MET A 95 18.95 14.38 -19.22
N GLU A 96 18.04 15.25 -19.60
CA GLU A 96 17.81 16.50 -18.88
C GLU A 96 16.90 16.27 -17.66
N GLU A 97 17.29 16.84 -16.52
CA GLU A 97 16.44 16.91 -15.33
C GLU A 97 15.68 18.23 -15.32
N SER A 98 14.37 18.18 -15.10
CA SER A 98 13.48 19.32 -15.08
C SER A 98 12.25 19.01 -14.22
N GLU A 99 11.30 19.92 -14.15
CA GLU A 99 10.01 19.67 -13.45
C GLU A 99 9.19 18.53 -14.03
N VAL A 100 9.46 18.12 -15.28
CA VAL A 100 8.76 17.05 -16.01
C VAL A 100 9.67 15.89 -16.39
N SER A 101 10.93 15.91 -15.99
CA SER A 101 11.91 14.86 -16.30
C SER A 101 12.87 14.65 -15.14
N ILE A 102 12.95 13.45 -14.62
CA ILE A 102 13.84 13.04 -13.54
C ILE A 102 14.64 11.80 -13.91
N ILE A 103 15.82 11.67 -13.33
CA ILE A 103 16.71 10.53 -13.52
C ILE A 103 16.87 9.83 -12.17
N LEU A 104 16.52 8.54 -12.15
CA LEU A 104 16.54 7.71 -10.96
C LEU A 104 17.49 6.53 -11.17
N ASN A 105 18.06 6.01 -10.10
CA ASN A 105 18.82 4.77 -10.16
C ASN A 105 17.87 3.56 -10.17
N ASN A 106 18.33 2.43 -10.69
CA ASN A 106 17.51 1.22 -10.75
C ASN A 106 17.01 0.78 -9.36
N GLU A 107 17.80 1.00 -8.31
CA GLU A 107 17.45 0.66 -6.93
C GLU A 107 16.34 1.53 -6.32
N ASP A 108 16.09 2.74 -6.85
CA ASP A 108 15.02 3.64 -6.38
C ASP A 108 13.61 3.07 -6.62
N PHE A 109 13.50 2.08 -7.50
CA PHE A 109 12.24 1.40 -7.83
C PHE A 109 11.99 0.13 -7.03
N GLY A 110 13.02 -0.36 -6.34
CA GLY A 110 12.96 -1.59 -5.56
C GLY A 110 12.54 -1.35 -4.11
N TYR A 111 11.81 -2.33 -3.56
CA TYR A 111 11.44 -2.33 -2.15
C TYR A 111 11.36 -3.74 -1.60
N TRP A 112 11.55 -3.87 -0.29
CA TRP A 112 11.20 -5.07 0.45
C TRP A 112 9.76 -4.93 0.96
N ASN A 113 8.90 -5.87 0.60
CA ASN A 113 7.62 -6.04 1.24
C ASN A 113 7.81 -7.03 2.40
N VAL A 114 7.70 -6.54 3.63
CA VAL A 114 7.88 -7.33 4.84
C VAL A 114 6.56 -7.54 5.53
N THR A 115 6.34 -8.73 6.08
CA THR A 115 5.18 -9.02 6.92
C THR A 115 5.52 -8.72 8.36
N VAL A 116 4.77 -7.80 8.95
CA VAL A 116 4.85 -7.43 10.36
C VAL A 116 3.78 -8.20 11.13
N GLU A 117 4.21 -8.98 12.09
CA GLU A 117 3.34 -9.77 12.97
C GLU A 117 3.30 -9.14 14.36
N ARG A 118 2.15 -9.28 15.02
CA ARG A 118 1.98 -8.91 16.43
C ARG A 118 1.49 -10.10 17.23
N PRO A 119 1.84 -10.23 18.53
CA PRO A 119 1.50 -11.40 19.32
C PRO A 119 -0.01 -11.47 19.59
N LEU A 120 -0.53 -12.68 19.49
CA LEU A 120 -1.89 -12.97 19.92
C LEU A 120 -2.01 -12.79 21.45
N ARG A 121 -3.06 -12.12 21.90
CA ARG A 121 -3.37 -11.86 23.30
C ARG A 121 -4.75 -12.41 23.62
N LEU A 122 -4.84 -13.29 24.60
CA LEU A 122 -6.08 -13.97 24.94
C LEU A 122 -6.35 -13.89 26.43
N ARG A 123 -7.56 -13.48 26.78
CA ARG A 123 -8.11 -13.61 28.12
C ARG A 123 -8.92 -14.90 28.24
N VAL A 124 -8.78 -15.56 29.37
CA VAL A 124 -9.45 -16.84 29.67
C VAL A 124 -10.73 -16.59 30.43
N TYR A 125 -11.78 -17.29 30.02
CA TYR A 125 -13.11 -17.29 30.65
C TYR A 125 -13.48 -18.76 30.98
N PRO A 126 -13.02 -19.29 32.10
CA PRO A 126 -13.16 -20.71 32.46
C PRO A 126 -14.59 -21.14 32.70
N ASP A 127 -15.50 -20.19 32.97
CA ASP A 127 -16.93 -20.48 33.24
C ASP A 127 -17.75 -20.59 31.97
N ARG A 128 -17.17 -20.37 30.79
CA ARG A 128 -17.87 -20.51 29.52
C ARG A 128 -18.12 -21.99 29.20
N ALA A 129 -19.32 -22.28 28.67
CA ALA A 129 -19.72 -23.63 28.32
C ALA A 129 -18.86 -24.20 27.18
N ILE A 130 -18.34 -25.39 27.37
CA ILE A 130 -17.68 -26.17 26.34
C ILE A 130 -18.70 -27.21 25.86
N PRO A 131 -18.99 -27.33 24.55
CA PRO A 131 -19.91 -28.32 24.03
C PRO A 131 -19.48 -29.76 24.39
N ALA A 132 -20.41 -30.59 24.86
CA ALA A 132 -20.11 -31.96 25.33
C ALA A 132 -19.58 -32.86 24.22
N ASP A 133 -19.92 -32.57 22.96
CA ASP A 133 -19.45 -33.29 21.76
C ASP A 133 -18.03 -32.90 21.30
N THR A 134 -17.38 -31.92 21.99
CA THR A 134 -15.99 -31.57 21.74
C THR A 134 -15.03 -32.75 21.93
N PHE A 135 -15.38 -33.66 22.80
CA PHE A 135 -14.61 -34.88 23.07
C PHE A 135 -15.45 -36.13 22.77
N LYS A 136 -14.81 -37.18 22.21
CA LYS A 136 -15.48 -38.43 21.86
C LYS A 136 -15.89 -39.28 23.06
N LYS A 137 -15.26 -39.08 24.23
CA LYS A 137 -15.48 -39.82 25.46
C LYS A 137 -15.89 -38.87 26.57
N SER A 138 -16.95 -39.23 27.30
CA SER A 138 -17.44 -38.46 28.44
C SER A 138 -16.37 -38.29 29.53
N ASP A 139 -15.64 -39.36 29.86
CA ASP A 139 -14.57 -39.31 30.89
C ASP A 139 -13.45 -38.36 30.53
N GLU A 140 -13.16 -38.19 29.24
CA GLU A 140 -12.17 -37.21 28.75
C GLU A 140 -12.71 -35.78 28.92
N TYR A 141 -13.96 -35.55 28.61
CA TYR A 141 -14.63 -34.26 28.81
C TYR A 141 -14.61 -33.84 30.28
N ASP A 142 -15.09 -34.73 31.18
CA ASP A 142 -15.17 -34.43 32.61
C ASP A 142 -13.78 -34.15 33.22
N SER A 143 -12.77 -34.89 32.81
CA SER A 143 -11.40 -34.67 33.27
C SER A 143 -10.83 -33.31 32.79
N VAL A 144 -11.24 -32.85 31.59
CA VAL A 144 -10.83 -31.55 31.04
C VAL A 144 -11.51 -30.41 31.79
N ILE A 145 -12.80 -30.51 32.09
CA ILE A 145 -13.54 -29.50 32.87
C ILE A 145 -12.91 -29.34 34.25
N VAL A 146 -12.68 -30.42 34.96
CA VAL A 146 -12.02 -30.38 36.28
C VAL A 146 -10.65 -29.75 36.23
N ALA A 147 -9.87 -30.01 35.19
CA ALA A 147 -8.56 -29.41 35.00
C ALA A 147 -8.62 -27.88 34.77
N ILE A 148 -9.61 -27.43 33.99
CA ILE A 148 -9.87 -26.00 33.73
C ILE A 148 -10.31 -25.29 35.02
N GLU A 149 -11.27 -25.84 35.76
CA GLU A 149 -11.73 -25.28 37.03
C GLU A 149 -10.63 -25.19 38.08
N LYS A 150 -9.74 -26.16 38.14
CA LYS A 150 -8.58 -26.15 39.02
C LYS A 150 -7.58 -25.08 38.61
N ALA A 151 -7.29 -24.95 37.33
CA ALA A 151 -6.38 -23.94 36.79
C ALA A 151 -6.90 -22.53 37.05
N ALA A 152 -8.23 -22.31 36.92
CA ALA A 152 -8.88 -21.02 37.16
C ALA A 152 -8.67 -20.47 38.58
N LYS A 153 -8.41 -21.35 39.56
CA LYS A 153 -8.15 -20.97 40.96
C LYS A 153 -6.68 -20.60 41.23
N THR A 154 -5.77 -20.94 40.32
CA THR A 154 -4.33 -20.89 40.58
C THR A 154 -3.54 -20.12 39.54
N ALA A 155 -4.06 -19.91 38.35
CA ALA A 155 -3.39 -19.24 37.25
C ALA A 155 -4.06 -17.89 36.91
N PRO A 156 -3.30 -16.92 36.39
CA PRO A 156 -3.87 -15.67 35.90
C PRO A 156 -4.76 -15.92 34.69
N LEU A 157 -5.87 -15.21 34.60
CA LEU A 157 -6.84 -15.33 33.48
C LEU A 157 -6.50 -14.43 32.29
N ASP A 158 -5.55 -13.53 32.43
CA ASP A 158 -5.01 -12.66 31.39
C ASP A 158 -3.73 -13.22 30.74
N ASP A 159 -3.32 -14.43 31.13
CA ASP A 159 -2.17 -15.13 30.57
C ASP A 159 -2.56 -16.55 30.15
N TRP A 160 -2.85 -16.72 28.86
CA TRP A 160 -3.18 -18.02 28.29
C TRP A 160 -2.05 -19.06 28.49
N THR A 161 -0.81 -18.65 28.36
CA THR A 161 0.36 -19.57 28.46
C THR A 161 0.49 -20.13 29.86
N ALA A 162 0.39 -19.28 30.87
CA ALA A 162 0.41 -19.68 32.27
C ALA A 162 -0.82 -20.55 32.62
N PHE A 163 -2.00 -20.17 32.14
CA PHE A 163 -3.25 -20.92 32.35
C PHE A 163 -3.15 -22.32 31.73
N ALA A 164 -2.77 -22.41 30.43
CA ALA A 164 -2.61 -23.68 29.73
C ALA A 164 -1.66 -24.63 30.46
N LYS A 165 -0.52 -24.11 30.95
CA LYS A 165 0.43 -24.87 31.74
C LYS A 165 -0.15 -25.37 33.08
N ALA A 166 -0.95 -24.56 33.74
CA ALA A 166 -1.58 -24.89 35.01
C ALA A 166 -2.63 -26.01 34.86
N THR A 167 -3.31 -26.11 33.71
CA THR A 167 -4.28 -27.20 33.45
C THR A 167 -3.62 -28.58 33.38
N LYS A 168 -2.33 -28.65 33.02
CA LYS A 168 -1.60 -29.91 32.74
C LYS A 168 -2.23 -30.77 31.63
N LEU A 169 -3.09 -30.20 30.80
CA LEU A 169 -3.72 -30.88 29.68
C LEU A 169 -2.74 -31.05 28.52
N LYS A 170 -2.97 -32.06 27.69
CA LYS A 170 -2.22 -32.25 26.45
C LYS A 170 -2.56 -31.14 25.44
N ALA A 171 -1.62 -30.80 24.58
CA ALA A 171 -1.79 -29.75 23.55
C ALA A 171 -3.03 -29.99 22.67
N ALA A 172 -3.36 -31.25 22.34
CA ALA A 172 -4.53 -31.59 21.55
C ALA A 172 -5.85 -31.24 22.26
N ALA A 173 -5.94 -31.43 23.59
CA ALA A 173 -7.12 -31.05 24.38
C ALA A 173 -7.21 -29.52 24.51
N LEU A 174 -6.09 -28.85 24.79
CA LEU A 174 -6.02 -27.39 24.85
C LEU A 174 -6.47 -26.74 23.53
N LYS A 175 -6.01 -27.27 22.39
CA LYS A 175 -6.42 -26.77 21.07
C LYS A 175 -7.93 -26.85 20.84
N LYS A 176 -8.59 -27.90 21.39
CA LYS A 176 -10.04 -28.09 21.26
C LYS A 176 -10.83 -27.14 22.15
N VAL A 177 -10.39 -26.88 23.37
CA VAL A 177 -11.14 -26.06 24.34
C VAL A 177 -10.88 -24.56 24.18
N ARG A 178 -9.71 -24.18 23.72
CA ARG A 178 -9.28 -22.78 23.58
C ARG A 178 -10.32 -21.88 22.91
N PRO A 179 -10.95 -22.24 21.77
CA PRO A 179 -11.93 -21.37 21.11
C PRO A 179 -13.17 -21.09 21.95
N PHE A 180 -13.49 -21.94 22.92
CA PHE A 180 -14.67 -21.78 23.77
C PHE A 180 -14.41 -20.95 25.02
N ILE A 181 -13.21 -21.08 25.59
CA ILE A 181 -12.86 -20.45 26.87
C ILE A 181 -11.94 -19.24 26.75
N THR A 182 -11.57 -18.81 25.53
CA THR A 182 -10.75 -17.62 25.35
C THR A 182 -11.39 -16.61 24.43
N GLU A 183 -10.99 -15.36 24.62
CA GLU A 183 -11.35 -14.23 23.76
C GLU A 183 -10.15 -13.31 23.59
N LYS A 184 -10.05 -12.64 22.43
CA LYS A 184 -9.00 -11.65 22.20
C LYS A 184 -9.17 -10.45 23.14
N ASP A 185 -8.10 -10.11 23.82
CA ASP A 185 -8.05 -8.98 24.75
C ASP A 185 -6.70 -8.28 24.63
N PRO A 186 -6.65 -7.01 24.14
CA PRO A 186 -5.42 -6.25 24.02
C PRO A 186 -4.63 -6.08 25.32
N THR A 187 -5.33 -6.19 26.46
CA THR A 187 -4.72 -6.05 27.80
C THR A 187 -4.14 -7.34 28.36
N ALA A 188 -4.43 -8.48 27.72
CA ALA A 188 -3.89 -9.78 28.11
C ALA A 188 -2.41 -9.92 27.74
N GLN A 189 -1.73 -10.86 28.41
CA GLN A 189 -0.32 -11.14 28.14
C GLN A 189 -0.12 -11.70 26.71
N PRO A 190 0.97 -11.31 26.04
CA PRO A 190 1.28 -11.79 24.69
C PRO A 190 1.63 -13.28 24.72
N ILE A 191 1.17 -14.02 23.71
CA ILE A 191 1.57 -15.40 23.50
C ILE A 191 2.79 -15.41 22.59
N GLU A 192 3.95 -15.74 23.11
CA GLU A 192 5.21 -15.76 22.37
C GLU A 192 5.14 -16.67 21.13
N GLY A 193 5.57 -16.15 19.99
CA GLY A 193 5.67 -16.88 18.73
C GLY A 193 4.33 -17.23 18.07
N GLU A 194 3.20 -16.81 18.64
CA GLU A 194 1.89 -16.98 18.04
C GLU A 194 1.33 -15.63 17.54
N PRO A 195 1.27 -15.42 16.21
CA PRO A 195 0.81 -14.16 15.66
C PRO A 195 -0.71 -14.00 15.72
N ASP A 196 -1.18 -12.79 15.95
CA ASP A 196 -2.56 -12.39 15.72
C ASP A 196 -2.76 -12.05 14.25
N VAL A 197 -3.47 -12.91 13.53
CA VAL A 197 -3.71 -12.74 12.08
C VAL A 197 -4.48 -11.45 11.76
N ASP A 198 -5.33 -10.97 12.68
CA ASP A 198 -6.13 -9.76 12.47
C ASP A 198 -5.29 -8.49 12.66
N LEU A 199 -4.14 -8.59 13.33
CA LEU A 199 -3.19 -7.48 13.53
C LEU A 199 -1.96 -7.57 12.62
N ARG A 200 -1.96 -8.53 11.70
CA ARG A 200 -0.91 -8.64 10.69
C ARG A 200 -0.96 -7.47 9.74
N ASP A 201 0.19 -6.89 9.45
CA ASP A 201 0.34 -5.81 8.48
C ASP A 201 1.53 -6.08 7.55
N THR A 202 1.63 -5.31 6.49
CA THR A 202 2.74 -5.38 5.53
C THR A 202 3.31 -4.00 5.30
N GLU A 203 4.65 -3.91 5.34
CA GLU A 203 5.38 -2.67 5.08
C GLU A 203 6.21 -2.77 3.81
N ASN A 204 6.18 -1.71 3.01
CA ASN A 204 7.00 -1.56 1.82
C ASN A 204 8.20 -0.68 2.14
N ILE A 205 9.36 -1.28 2.29
CA ILE A 205 10.59 -0.60 2.68
C ILE A 205 11.46 -0.37 1.45
N PRO A 206 11.70 0.88 1.01
CA PRO A 206 12.56 1.16 -0.13
C PRO A 206 13.98 0.61 0.06
N PHE A 207 14.60 0.12 -1.00
CA PHE A 207 16.00 -0.33 -0.95
C PHE A 207 16.96 0.78 -0.54
N THR A 208 16.58 2.03 -0.80
CA THR A 208 17.34 3.23 -0.46
C THR A 208 17.13 3.69 0.99
N TYR A 209 16.31 2.99 1.81
CA TYR A 209 16.15 3.36 3.22
C TYR A 209 17.44 3.09 3.99
N GLU A 210 17.98 4.12 4.64
CA GLU A 210 19.25 4.04 5.37
C GLU A 210 19.16 3.03 6.53
N GLY A 211 20.04 2.03 6.52
CA GLY A 211 20.06 0.94 7.50
C GLY A 211 19.09 -0.22 7.18
N GLY A 212 18.39 -0.16 6.04
CA GLY A 212 17.56 -1.26 5.52
C GLY A 212 16.37 -1.64 6.40
N ILE A 213 15.96 -2.91 6.34
CA ILE A 213 14.77 -3.43 7.03
C ILE A 213 14.84 -3.20 8.54
N ASP A 214 15.97 -3.53 9.17
CA ASP A 214 16.11 -3.46 10.63
C ASP A 214 15.95 -2.03 11.16
N ALA A 215 16.56 -1.07 10.46
CA ALA A 215 16.45 0.34 10.84
C ALA A 215 15.02 0.86 10.65
N PHE A 216 14.37 0.51 9.54
CA PHE A 216 12.99 0.89 9.29
C PHE A 216 12.05 0.34 10.38
N ILE A 217 12.13 -0.96 10.66
CA ILE A 217 11.29 -1.59 11.69
C ILE A 217 11.50 -0.92 13.04
N LYS A 218 12.75 -0.66 13.42
CA LYS A 218 13.06 -0.01 14.69
C LYS A 218 12.51 1.41 14.78
N ASN A 219 12.61 2.20 13.71
CA ASN A 219 12.28 3.61 13.73
C ASN A 219 10.78 3.87 13.48
N GLU A 220 10.19 3.12 12.55
CA GLU A 220 8.84 3.40 12.06
C GLU A 220 7.78 2.45 12.65
N VAL A 221 8.13 1.18 12.92
CA VAL A 221 7.16 0.19 13.38
C VAL A 221 7.16 0.04 14.89
N LEU A 222 8.34 -0.23 15.51
CA LEU A 222 8.44 -0.50 16.94
C LEU A 222 8.11 0.71 17.82
N THR A 223 8.13 1.92 17.26
CA THR A 223 7.69 3.13 17.94
C THR A 223 6.20 3.09 18.26
N TYR A 224 5.38 2.47 17.39
CA TYR A 224 3.93 2.36 17.54
C TYR A 224 3.49 0.97 18.02
N ALA A 225 4.24 -0.06 17.68
CA ALA A 225 3.96 -1.46 18.01
C ALA A 225 5.23 -2.13 18.60
N PRO A 226 5.56 -1.86 19.89
CA PRO A 226 6.81 -2.32 20.49
C PRO A 226 6.94 -3.84 20.58
N ASP A 227 5.84 -4.57 20.46
CA ASP A 227 5.73 -6.02 20.49
C ASP A 227 5.73 -6.69 19.12
N ALA A 228 5.87 -5.90 18.05
CA ALA A 228 5.88 -6.41 16.68
C ALA A 228 7.20 -7.08 16.31
N TRP A 229 7.15 -8.02 15.36
CA TRP A 229 8.32 -8.62 14.74
C TRP A 229 8.09 -8.87 13.25
N VAL A 230 9.17 -9.05 12.50
CA VAL A 230 9.13 -9.38 11.07
C VAL A 230 9.15 -10.90 10.86
N ASP A 231 8.26 -11.40 10.01
CA ASP A 231 8.34 -12.76 9.49
C ASP A 231 9.25 -12.77 8.25
N GLU A 232 10.54 -13.00 8.46
CA GLU A 232 11.56 -13.00 7.39
C GLU A 232 11.21 -13.94 6.23
N LYS A 233 10.53 -15.07 6.53
CA LYS A 233 10.16 -16.08 5.51
C LYS A 233 9.13 -15.57 4.53
N LYS A 234 8.40 -14.52 4.88
CA LYS A 234 7.38 -13.90 4.04
C LYS A 234 7.88 -12.63 3.35
N THR A 235 9.11 -12.23 3.61
CA THR A 235 9.69 -11.06 2.93
C THR A 235 9.81 -11.30 1.43
N GLN A 236 9.30 -10.36 0.64
CA GLN A 236 9.31 -10.40 -0.81
C GLN A 236 9.96 -9.15 -1.38
N ILE A 237 10.55 -9.27 -2.56
CA ILE A 237 11.08 -8.13 -3.30
C ILE A 237 10.03 -7.67 -4.30
N GLY A 238 9.72 -6.38 -4.26
CA GLY A 238 8.84 -5.72 -5.21
C GLY A 238 9.55 -4.62 -5.98
N TYR A 239 9.04 -4.31 -7.16
CA TYR A 239 9.45 -3.17 -7.97
C TYR A 239 8.23 -2.37 -8.37
N GLU A 240 8.24 -1.08 -8.07
CA GLU A 240 7.15 -0.17 -8.37
C GLU A 240 7.67 1.04 -9.14
N ILE A 241 6.88 1.51 -10.11
CA ILE A 241 7.15 2.73 -10.86
C ILE A 241 5.99 3.68 -10.63
N SER A 242 6.17 4.63 -9.73
CA SER A 242 5.13 5.58 -9.34
C SER A 242 5.44 6.99 -9.86
N PHE A 243 4.80 7.38 -10.96
CA PHE A 243 4.90 8.76 -11.46
C PHE A 243 4.35 9.77 -10.45
N THR A 244 3.28 9.43 -9.77
CA THR A 244 2.68 10.30 -8.75
C THR A 244 3.66 10.64 -7.63
N LYS A 245 4.46 9.66 -7.17
CA LYS A 245 5.48 9.89 -6.13
C LYS A 245 6.47 10.99 -6.50
N TYR A 246 6.86 11.05 -7.77
CA TYR A 246 7.94 11.92 -8.23
C TYR A 246 7.48 13.23 -8.85
N PHE A 247 6.30 13.25 -9.46
CA PHE A 247 5.77 14.42 -10.17
C PHE A 247 4.55 15.05 -9.48
N TYR A 248 4.15 14.54 -8.30
CA TYR A 248 3.06 15.15 -7.55
C TYR A 248 3.44 16.57 -7.09
N LYS A 249 2.66 17.53 -7.54
CA LYS A 249 2.73 18.90 -7.04
C LYS A 249 1.52 19.13 -6.13
N PRO A 250 1.73 19.36 -4.82
CA PRO A 250 0.61 19.68 -3.94
C PRO A 250 -0.08 20.95 -4.45
N VAL A 251 -1.39 20.87 -4.62
CA VAL A 251 -2.19 22.05 -4.96
C VAL A 251 -2.30 22.89 -3.70
N GLU A 252 -1.78 24.12 -3.74
CA GLU A 252 -2.02 25.08 -2.68
C GLU A 252 -3.53 25.37 -2.60
N LEU A 253 -4.13 25.03 -1.46
CA LEU A 253 -5.54 25.31 -1.21
C LEU A 253 -5.69 26.82 -1.12
N ARG A 254 -6.63 27.37 -1.89
CA ARG A 254 -6.97 28.78 -1.79
C ARG A 254 -7.49 29.09 -0.38
N PRO A 255 -7.10 30.23 0.21
CA PRO A 255 -7.65 30.68 1.48
C PRO A 255 -9.18 30.73 1.44
N MET A 256 -9.81 30.42 2.58
CA MET A 256 -11.27 30.41 2.70
C MET A 256 -11.91 31.73 2.24
N ASP A 257 -11.25 32.85 2.56
CA ASP A 257 -11.74 34.18 2.21
C ASP A 257 -11.80 34.40 0.69
N GLU A 258 -10.83 33.87 -0.06
CA GLU A 258 -10.82 33.94 -1.53
C GLU A 258 -11.90 33.05 -2.14
N ILE A 259 -12.16 31.88 -1.53
CA ILE A 259 -13.25 30.99 -1.96
C ILE A 259 -14.60 31.65 -1.73
N LEU A 260 -14.81 32.22 -0.55
CA LEU A 260 -16.04 32.94 -0.20
C LEU A 260 -16.26 34.15 -1.11
N LYS A 261 -15.21 34.91 -1.40
CA LYS A 261 -15.30 36.01 -2.36
C LYS A 261 -15.71 35.53 -3.75
N SER A 262 -15.06 34.48 -4.25
CA SER A 262 -15.41 33.92 -5.57
C SER A 262 -16.83 33.38 -5.62
N LEU A 263 -17.36 32.81 -4.53
CA LEU A 263 -18.74 32.35 -4.43
C LEU A 263 -19.73 33.56 -4.47
N ASN A 264 -19.45 34.62 -3.70
CA ASN A 264 -20.30 35.84 -3.73
C ASN A 264 -20.27 36.52 -5.09
N ASP A 265 -19.13 36.58 -5.77
CA ASP A 265 -19.03 37.16 -7.11
C ASP A 265 -19.85 36.36 -8.11
N LEU A 266 -19.82 35.00 -8.06
CA LEU A 266 -20.64 34.13 -8.88
C LEU A 266 -22.15 34.26 -8.60
N GLU A 267 -22.52 34.41 -7.33
CA GLU A 267 -23.93 34.63 -6.92
C GLU A 267 -24.47 35.95 -7.49
N GLN A 268 -23.69 37.04 -7.39
CA GLN A 268 -24.05 38.33 -7.96
C GLN A 268 -24.17 38.27 -9.48
N GLU A 269 -23.29 37.56 -10.17
CA GLU A 269 -23.35 37.36 -11.61
C GLU A 269 -24.60 36.56 -12.02
N ALA A 270 -24.94 35.51 -11.27
CA ALA A 270 -26.13 34.70 -11.49
C ALA A 270 -27.42 35.51 -11.28
N ASP A 271 -27.48 36.33 -10.22
CA ASP A 271 -28.62 37.22 -9.97
C ASP A 271 -28.77 38.29 -11.07
N GLY A 272 -27.68 38.84 -11.55
CA GLY A 272 -27.66 39.78 -12.68
C GLY A 272 -28.17 39.14 -13.98
N LEU A 273 -27.78 37.90 -14.25
CA LEU A 273 -28.26 37.13 -15.42
C LEU A 273 -29.78 36.85 -15.33
N LEU A 274 -30.24 36.43 -14.12
CA LEU A 274 -31.67 36.18 -13.87
C LEU A 274 -32.50 37.44 -14.04
N ALA A 275 -32.05 38.60 -13.53
CA ALA A 275 -32.70 39.88 -13.69
C ALA A 275 -32.81 40.28 -15.18
N GLY A 276 -31.70 40.11 -15.94
CA GLY A 276 -31.68 40.40 -17.38
C GLY A 276 -32.61 39.51 -18.21
N ILE A 277 -32.81 38.25 -17.82
CA ILE A 277 -33.77 37.34 -18.45
C ILE A 277 -35.21 37.79 -18.13
N MET A 278 -35.48 38.20 -16.91
CA MET A 278 -36.83 38.64 -16.51
C MET A 278 -37.22 39.99 -17.17
N GLU A 279 -36.28 40.90 -17.36
CA GLU A 279 -36.50 42.16 -18.09
C GLU A 279 -36.67 41.95 -19.60
N GLY A 280 -36.05 40.92 -20.17
CA GLY A 280 -36.18 40.59 -21.60
C GLY A 280 -37.47 39.83 -21.98
N VAL A 281 -38.29 39.45 -21.01
CA VAL A 281 -39.57 38.73 -21.20
C VAL A 281 -40.79 39.69 -21.10
N GLN A 282 -40.57 40.98 -20.87
CA GLN A 282 -41.61 42.03 -21.03
C GLN A 282 -41.50 42.63 -22.41
#